data_ace5c9a2efb5ce59dab27f1edf7f0eba
#
_entry.id   ace5c9a2efb5ce59dab27f1edf7f0eba
#
_cell.length_a   1.000
_cell.length_b   1.000
_cell.length_c   1.000
_cell.angle_alpha   90.00
_cell.angle_beta   90.00
_cell.angle_gamma   90.00
#
_symmetry.space_group_name_H-M   'P 1'
#
loop_
_entity.id
_entity.type
_entity.pdbx_description
1 polymer ?
#
loop_
_entity_poly.entity_id
_entity_poly.type
_entity_poly.pdbx_seq_one_letter_code
_entity_poly.pdbx_strand_id
1 'polypeptide(L)'
;MSTNQKHITFWNGEKMPIVGLGTWQSSREEIETAVNAALEAGYRHIDAAYNYLNEDVIGEVLQRWIEAGKVKREELFIVTKLPMIGNRPEDVEKFLKKSLTALRLDYIDLYLIHAPVGLIGKHDTDVFPHDAQGFAMIDMKTNLVDLWKAMENQVDAGLVKSIGISNFNEEQIGRIINNARIKPANVQVELHVQFQQKSLRDFCKKHELTICAYAPLGSPGRNDFYSKLGLKPPVTIPDLFSHPVVVKIAEKHKKSSTQVLLRYLIELGIAVIPKSVNPERIHSNFQVFDFSLSVVDMAQLGQLDQGENGFTFDFSTFFKGMDKHPENPFPNRVKGIVP
;
A
#
# COMPACT_ATOMS: atom_id res chain seq x y z
N MET A 1 11.19 -22.59 11.65
CA MET A 1 11.02 -23.03 10.25
C MET A 1 11.56 -21.94 9.37
N SER A 2 12.53 -22.20 8.50
CA SER A 2 13.03 -21.20 7.54
C SER A 2 11.88 -20.84 6.58
N THR A 3 11.38 -19.61 6.64
CA THR A 3 10.37 -19.13 5.69
C THR A 3 11.07 -18.97 4.34
N ASN A 4 10.65 -19.70 3.33
CA ASN A 4 11.12 -19.60 1.94
C ASN A 4 10.63 -18.29 1.27
N GLN A 5 10.37 -17.24 2.07
CA GLN A 5 9.87 -15.97 1.62
C GLN A 5 10.95 -15.21 0.85
N LYS A 6 10.66 -14.88 -0.42
CA LYS A 6 11.52 -14.02 -1.24
C LYS A 6 11.46 -12.57 -0.74
N HIS A 7 12.55 -11.84 -0.93
CA HIS A 7 12.68 -10.43 -0.54
C HIS A 7 12.97 -9.56 -1.76
N ILE A 8 12.53 -8.32 -1.70
CA ILE A 8 12.99 -7.23 -2.56
C ILE A 8 14.05 -6.46 -1.78
N THR A 9 15.18 -6.21 -2.40
CA THR A 9 16.26 -5.42 -1.80
C THR A 9 16.16 -3.97 -2.26
N PHE A 10 16.13 -3.04 -1.33
CA PHE A 10 16.17 -1.61 -1.60
C PHE A 10 17.59 -1.16 -1.97
N TRP A 11 17.71 0.00 -2.58
CA TRP A 11 19.01 0.58 -2.94
C TRP A 11 19.93 0.80 -1.72
N ASN A 12 19.37 0.97 -0.51
CA ASN A 12 20.12 1.11 0.75
C ASN A 12 20.48 -0.22 1.42
N GLY A 13 20.16 -1.36 0.79
CA GLY A 13 20.47 -2.70 1.29
C GLY A 13 19.40 -3.34 2.18
N GLU A 14 18.40 -2.58 2.63
CA GLU A 14 17.28 -3.13 3.39
C GLU A 14 16.45 -4.11 2.55
N LYS A 15 15.90 -5.13 3.21
CA LYS A 15 15.19 -6.23 2.55
C LYS A 15 13.74 -6.30 2.98
N MET A 16 12.83 -6.01 2.07
CA MET A 16 11.38 -6.12 2.28
C MET A 16 10.88 -7.49 1.82
N PRO A 17 10.17 -8.26 2.68
CA PRO A 17 9.48 -9.47 2.22
C PRO A 17 8.48 -9.14 1.12
N ILE A 18 8.52 -9.91 0.02
CA ILE A 18 7.75 -9.62 -1.20
C ILE A 18 6.23 -9.80 -1.04
N VAL A 19 5.79 -10.57 -0.02
CA VAL A 19 4.38 -10.72 0.35
C VAL A 19 4.17 -10.16 1.74
N GLY A 20 3.26 -9.20 1.85
CA GLY A 20 2.85 -8.59 3.12
C GLY A 20 1.34 -8.70 3.34
N LEU A 21 0.89 -8.47 4.57
CA LEU A 21 -0.51 -8.34 4.92
C LEU A 21 -0.94 -6.88 4.83
N GLY A 22 -1.92 -6.57 3.96
CA GLY A 22 -2.62 -5.29 3.97
C GLY A 22 -3.65 -5.24 5.10
N THR A 23 -3.76 -4.09 5.79
CA THR A 23 -4.59 -3.95 7.00
C THR A 23 -5.70 -2.91 6.88
N TRP A 24 -5.87 -2.29 5.70
CA TRP A 24 -6.92 -1.30 5.47
C TRP A 24 -8.33 -1.88 5.63
N GLN A 25 -9.25 -1.12 6.24
CA GLN A 25 -10.67 -1.50 6.44
C GLN A 25 -10.88 -2.78 7.28
N SER A 26 -10.03 -3.06 8.24
CA SER A 26 -10.27 -4.12 9.22
C SER A 26 -10.75 -3.51 10.53
N SER A 27 -11.83 -4.05 11.11
CA SER A 27 -12.25 -3.70 12.48
C SER A 27 -11.18 -4.14 13.49
N ARG A 28 -11.33 -3.74 14.75
CA ARG A 28 -10.36 -4.11 15.81
C ARG A 28 -10.28 -5.63 15.99
N GLU A 29 -11.42 -6.33 15.99
CA GLU A 29 -11.48 -7.79 16.12
C GLU A 29 -10.96 -8.50 14.87
N GLU A 30 -11.29 -7.98 13.70
CA GLU A 30 -10.83 -8.52 12.42
C GLU A 30 -9.31 -8.39 12.27
N ILE A 31 -8.72 -7.23 12.64
CA ILE A 31 -7.28 -7.01 12.47
C ILE A 31 -6.47 -7.86 13.45
N GLU A 32 -6.93 -8.06 14.68
CA GLU A 32 -6.28 -8.96 15.63
C GLU A 32 -6.21 -10.39 15.08
N THR A 33 -7.34 -10.90 14.59
CA THR A 33 -7.41 -12.23 13.96
C THR A 33 -6.50 -12.32 12.73
N ALA A 34 -6.52 -11.31 11.87
CA ALA A 34 -5.76 -11.30 10.62
C ALA A 34 -4.25 -11.28 10.86
N VAL A 35 -3.76 -10.44 11.78
CA VAL A 35 -2.32 -10.36 12.07
C VAL A 35 -1.81 -11.64 12.73
N ASN A 36 -2.57 -12.24 13.66
CA ASN A 36 -2.21 -13.53 14.24
C ASN A 36 -2.12 -14.62 13.14
N ALA A 37 -3.15 -14.75 12.31
CA ALA A 37 -3.15 -15.73 11.21
C ALA A 37 -2.01 -15.51 10.20
N ALA A 38 -1.67 -14.26 9.91
CA ALA A 38 -0.57 -13.93 9.02
C ALA A 38 0.79 -14.34 9.63
N LEU A 39 1.05 -14.00 10.88
CA LEU A 39 2.28 -14.39 11.57
C LEU A 39 2.41 -15.92 11.69
N GLU A 40 1.31 -16.62 11.96
CA GLU A 40 1.24 -18.09 11.97
C GLU A 40 1.53 -18.70 10.59
N ALA A 41 1.00 -18.10 9.52
CA ALA A 41 1.26 -18.52 8.14
C ALA A 41 2.69 -18.23 7.67
N GLY A 42 3.46 -17.43 8.41
CA GLY A 42 4.85 -17.09 8.10
C GLY A 42 5.06 -15.70 7.50
N TYR A 43 4.04 -14.86 7.42
CA TYR A 43 4.23 -13.46 7.05
C TYR A 43 5.17 -12.77 8.03
N ARG A 44 6.00 -11.87 7.50
CA ARG A 44 6.89 -11.00 8.28
C ARG A 44 6.79 -9.53 7.86
N HIS A 45 5.97 -9.23 6.85
CA HIS A 45 5.70 -7.89 6.36
C HIS A 45 4.23 -7.53 6.66
N ILE A 46 4.02 -6.48 7.45
CA ILE A 46 2.70 -5.92 7.79
C ILE A 46 2.65 -4.50 7.27
N ASP A 47 1.67 -4.22 6.40
CA ASP A 47 1.42 -2.88 5.84
C ASP A 47 0.29 -2.20 6.60
N ALA A 48 0.64 -1.26 7.47
CA ALA A 48 -0.26 -0.43 8.25
C ALA A 48 -0.32 1.00 7.69
N ALA A 49 -1.12 1.85 8.30
CA ALA A 49 -1.11 3.30 8.13
C ALA A 49 -1.84 3.97 9.31
N TYR A 50 -1.39 5.17 9.67
CA TYR A 50 -2.07 6.00 10.66
C TYR A 50 -3.57 6.19 10.36
N ASN A 51 -3.90 6.42 9.08
CA ASN A 51 -5.28 6.62 8.62
C ASN A 51 -6.20 5.41 8.77
N TYR A 52 -5.66 4.22 9.06
CA TYR A 52 -6.49 3.00 9.22
C TYR A 52 -7.06 2.87 10.63
N LEU A 53 -6.53 3.66 11.58
CA LEU A 53 -6.99 3.75 12.98
C LEU A 53 -7.03 2.38 13.68
N ASN A 54 -6.11 1.49 13.33
CA ASN A 54 -6.00 0.13 13.89
C ASN A 54 -4.55 -0.27 14.24
N GLU A 55 -3.60 0.67 14.21
CA GLU A 55 -2.19 0.41 14.52
C GLU A 55 -1.98 -0.07 15.96
N ASP A 56 -2.80 0.37 16.90
CA ASP A 56 -2.72 -0.03 18.30
C ASP A 56 -3.00 -1.52 18.51
N VAL A 57 -3.98 -2.07 17.81
CA VAL A 57 -4.29 -3.51 17.84
C VAL A 57 -3.17 -4.30 17.16
N ILE A 58 -2.64 -3.81 16.03
CA ILE A 58 -1.48 -4.42 15.39
C ILE A 58 -0.30 -4.48 16.38
N GLY A 59 -0.01 -3.35 17.05
CA GLY A 59 1.05 -3.26 18.05
C GLY A 59 0.88 -4.24 19.22
N GLU A 60 -0.36 -4.43 19.70
CA GLU A 60 -0.66 -5.42 20.73
C GLU A 60 -0.35 -6.86 20.30
N VAL A 61 -0.71 -7.21 19.06
CA VAL A 61 -0.40 -8.55 18.53
C VAL A 61 1.10 -8.74 18.36
N LEU A 62 1.78 -7.77 17.74
CA LEU A 62 3.24 -7.82 17.54
C LEU A 62 3.99 -7.97 18.84
N GLN A 63 3.62 -7.18 19.87
CA GLN A 63 4.23 -7.26 21.19
C GLN A 63 4.04 -8.63 21.81
N ARG A 64 2.83 -9.19 21.82
CA ARG A 64 2.56 -10.55 22.33
C ARG A 64 3.42 -11.62 21.65
N TRP A 65 3.62 -11.51 20.35
CA TRP A 65 4.45 -12.46 19.60
C TRP A 65 5.92 -12.33 19.92
N ILE A 66 6.42 -11.11 20.08
CA ILE A 66 7.82 -10.82 20.43
C ILE A 66 8.10 -11.29 21.88
N GLU A 67 7.25 -10.93 22.84
CA GLU A 67 7.39 -11.32 24.25
C GLU A 67 7.30 -12.84 24.44
N ALA A 68 6.48 -13.53 23.64
CA ALA A 68 6.39 -14.98 23.64
C ALA A 68 7.58 -15.67 22.94
N GLY A 69 8.54 -14.92 22.40
CA GLY A 69 9.71 -15.44 21.68
C GLY A 69 9.37 -16.16 20.37
N LYS A 70 8.15 -15.95 19.82
CA LYS A 70 7.71 -16.56 18.56
C LYS A 70 8.28 -15.87 17.34
N VAL A 71 8.64 -14.59 17.44
CA VAL A 71 9.28 -13.78 16.41
C VAL A 71 10.16 -12.74 17.08
N LYS A 72 11.26 -12.33 16.44
CA LYS A 72 12.08 -11.21 16.88
C LYS A 72 11.68 -9.95 16.11
N ARG A 73 11.87 -8.75 16.69
CA ARG A 73 11.59 -7.47 16.03
C ARG A 73 12.31 -7.33 14.68
N GLU A 74 13.56 -7.75 14.63
CA GLU A 74 14.40 -7.69 13.42
C GLU A 74 13.99 -8.66 12.31
N GLU A 75 13.15 -9.64 12.59
CA GLU A 75 12.55 -10.53 11.60
C GLU A 75 11.30 -9.92 10.94
N LEU A 76 10.76 -8.87 11.55
CA LEU A 76 9.57 -8.18 11.07
C LEU A 76 9.93 -6.99 10.18
N PHE A 77 9.13 -6.78 9.16
CA PHE A 77 9.16 -5.62 8.30
C PHE A 77 7.82 -4.87 8.43
N ILE A 78 7.84 -3.77 9.15
CA ILE A 78 6.62 -3.01 9.46
C ILE A 78 6.61 -1.72 8.65
N VAL A 79 5.53 -1.54 7.90
CA VAL A 79 5.27 -0.34 7.10
C VAL A 79 4.17 0.46 7.76
N THR A 80 4.37 1.76 7.89
CA THR A 80 3.27 2.70 8.16
C THR A 80 3.40 3.94 7.29
N LYS A 81 2.39 4.82 7.34
CA LYS A 81 2.26 5.93 6.41
C LYS A 81 1.90 7.21 7.14
N LEU A 82 2.57 8.30 6.76
CA LEU A 82 2.23 9.65 7.16
C LEU A 82 0.81 9.99 6.70
N PRO A 83 -0.12 10.36 7.59
CA PRO A 83 -1.47 10.73 7.18
C PRO A 83 -1.46 12.02 6.35
N MET A 84 -2.43 12.19 5.47
CA MET A 84 -2.53 13.40 4.64
C MET A 84 -2.68 14.69 5.47
N ILE A 85 -3.25 14.61 6.67
CA ILE A 85 -3.31 15.73 7.63
C ILE A 85 -1.93 16.06 8.26
N GLY A 86 -0.93 15.23 8.03
CA GLY A 86 0.45 15.41 8.46
C GLY A 86 1.39 15.83 7.33
N ASN A 87 0.89 16.18 6.14
CA ASN A 87 1.70 16.54 4.97
C ASN A 87 2.31 17.96 5.08
N ARG A 88 2.78 18.31 6.28
CA ARG A 88 3.62 19.48 6.56
C ARG A 88 4.91 19.04 7.25
N PRO A 89 6.06 19.68 6.96
CA PRO A 89 7.35 19.31 7.55
C PRO A 89 7.33 19.19 9.07
N GLU A 90 6.66 20.13 9.75
CA GLU A 90 6.53 20.20 11.21
C GLU A 90 5.70 19.08 11.82
N ASP A 91 4.84 18.41 11.06
CA ASP A 91 3.95 17.36 11.53
C ASP A 91 4.50 15.94 11.32
N VAL A 92 5.53 15.76 10.49
CA VAL A 92 6.07 14.44 10.12
C VAL A 92 6.50 13.64 11.35
N GLU A 93 7.34 14.22 12.21
CA GLU A 93 7.83 13.54 13.41
C GLU A 93 6.70 13.28 14.40
N LYS A 94 5.76 14.21 14.56
CA LYS A 94 4.60 14.08 15.44
C LYS A 94 3.78 12.84 15.09
N PHE A 95 3.41 12.68 13.82
CA PHE A 95 2.60 11.53 13.39
C PHE A 95 3.38 10.22 13.40
N LEU A 96 4.67 10.25 13.06
CA LEU A 96 5.54 9.07 13.19
C LEU A 96 5.61 8.58 14.63
N LYS A 97 5.83 9.47 15.60
CA LYS A 97 5.86 9.10 17.03
C LYS A 97 4.53 8.53 17.52
N LYS A 98 3.41 9.02 17.02
CA LYS A 98 2.09 8.46 17.30
C LYS A 98 1.94 7.03 16.77
N SER A 99 2.36 6.79 15.54
CA SER A 99 2.38 5.44 14.96
C SER A 99 3.33 4.50 15.72
N LEU A 100 4.54 4.95 16.07
CA LEU A 100 5.49 4.18 16.88
C LEU A 100 4.88 3.79 18.23
N THR A 101 4.22 4.72 18.90
CA THR A 101 3.53 4.48 20.18
C THR A 101 2.40 3.46 20.01
N ALA A 102 1.55 3.63 19.00
CA ALA A 102 0.44 2.73 18.72
C ALA A 102 0.93 1.32 18.37
N LEU A 103 1.92 1.21 17.51
CA LEU A 103 2.54 -0.05 17.09
C LEU A 103 3.43 -0.68 18.17
N ARG A 104 3.74 0.06 19.27
CA ARG A 104 4.63 -0.37 20.37
C ARG A 104 6.03 -0.75 19.88
N LEU A 105 6.58 0.09 18.98
CA LEU A 105 7.87 -0.13 18.33
C LEU A 105 8.80 1.07 18.52
N ASP A 106 10.11 0.80 18.52
CA ASP A 106 11.14 1.85 18.62
C ASP A 106 11.51 2.41 17.24
N TYR A 107 11.28 1.66 16.17
CA TYR A 107 11.53 2.07 14.79
C TYR A 107 10.55 1.42 13.81
N ILE A 108 10.39 2.05 12.64
CA ILE A 108 9.64 1.55 11.49
C ILE A 108 10.62 1.12 10.39
N ASP A 109 10.35 0.02 9.70
CA ASP A 109 11.21 -0.46 8.60
C ASP A 109 11.03 0.38 7.33
N LEU A 110 9.79 0.77 7.01
CA LEU A 110 9.49 1.65 5.89
C LEU A 110 8.37 2.64 6.24
N TYR A 111 8.67 3.94 6.17
CA TYR A 111 7.71 5.02 6.37
C TYR A 111 7.39 5.70 5.05
N LEU A 112 6.11 5.78 4.69
CA LEU A 112 5.64 6.31 3.41
C LEU A 112 4.89 7.64 3.60
N ILE A 113 5.05 8.60 2.71
CA ILE A 113 4.03 9.64 2.50
C ILE A 113 2.82 8.94 1.86
N HIS A 114 1.65 8.98 2.51
CA HIS A 114 0.48 8.19 2.09
C HIS A 114 -0.11 8.65 0.75
N ALA A 115 -0.11 9.96 0.51
CA ALA A 115 -0.50 10.59 -0.75
C ALA A 115 0.13 11.99 -0.84
N PRO A 116 0.32 12.53 -2.06
CA PRO A 116 1.00 13.82 -2.25
C PRO A 116 0.16 15.04 -1.83
N VAL A 117 -1.16 14.90 -1.70
CA VAL A 117 -2.06 15.99 -1.33
C VAL A 117 -2.24 16.04 0.19
N GLY A 118 -1.99 17.20 0.80
CA GLY A 118 -2.25 17.43 2.22
C GLY A 118 -3.71 17.77 2.51
N LEU A 119 -4.13 17.50 3.73
CA LEU A 119 -5.46 17.85 4.25
C LEU A 119 -5.32 18.67 5.54
N ILE A 120 -6.34 19.47 5.86
CA ILE A 120 -6.42 20.27 7.09
C ILE A 120 -7.42 19.61 8.04
N GLY A 121 -6.93 18.76 8.95
CA GLY A 121 -7.74 18.15 10.00
C GLY A 121 -8.02 19.12 11.15
N LYS A 122 -9.17 18.97 11.80
CA LYS A 122 -9.52 19.73 13.02
C LYS A 122 -8.78 19.20 14.25
N HIS A 123 -8.48 17.94 14.24
CA HIS A 123 -7.70 17.21 15.26
C HIS A 123 -7.02 16.00 14.63
N ASP A 124 -6.08 15.39 15.34
CA ASP A 124 -5.20 14.34 14.78
C ASP A 124 -5.92 13.05 14.36
N THR A 125 -7.13 12.82 14.85
CA THR A 125 -7.97 11.67 14.46
C THR A 125 -8.96 11.99 13.34
N ASP A 126 -9.02 13.25 12.89
CA ASP A 126 -9.82 13.69 11.75
C ASP A 126 -9.05 13.44 10.43
N VAL A 127 -8.81 12.16 10.13
CA VAL A 127 -7.92 11.72 9.05
C VAL A 127 -8.49 11.91 7.64
N PHE A 128 -9.80 12.14 7.52
CA PHE A 128 -10.51 12.45 6.26
C PHE A 128 -11.43 13.66 6.44
N PRO A 129 -10.86 14.85 6.70
CA PRO A 129 -11.65 16.04 7.03
C PRO A 129 -12.46 16.53 5.84
N HIS A 130 -13.75 16.82 6.10
CA HIS A 130 -14.65 17.40 5.13
C HIS A 130 -15.35 18.66 5.72
N ASP A 131 -15.69 19.58 4.85
CA ASP A 131 -16.55 20.71 5.19
C ASP A 131 -18.03 20.31 5.24
N ALA A 132 -18.90 21.28 5.57
CA ALA A 132 -20.35 21.05 5.66
C ALA A 132 -21.02 20.73 4.30
N GLN A 133 -20.35 20.99 3.19
CA GLN A 133 -20.78 20.70 1.83
C GLN A 133 -20.19 19.37 1.29
N GLY A 134 -19.40 18.67 2.11
CA GLY A 134 -18.78 17.40 1.76
C GLY A 134 -17.53 17.53 0.88
N PHE A 135 -16.93 18.71 0.78
CA PHE A 135 -15.63 18.88 0.14
C PHE A 135 -14.50 18.55 1.12
N ALA A 136 -13.46 17.88 0.62
CA ALA A 136 -12.28 17.64 1.41
C ALA A 136 -11.60 18.95 1.81
N MET A 137 -11.16 19.05 3.06
CA MET A 137 -10.41 20.19 3.59
C MET A 137 -8.96 20.13 3.11
N ILE A 138 -8.72 20.52 1.87
CA ILE A 138 -7.44 20.39 1.16
C ILE A 138 -6.44 21.43 1.63
N ASP A 139 -5.20 21.04 1.88
CA ASP A 139 -4.09 21.93 2.20
C ASP A 139 -3.35 22.38 0.93
N MET A 140 -3.73 23.52 0.38
CA MET A 140 -3.12 24.11 -0.82
C MET A 140 -1.65 24.53 -0.63
N LYS A 141 -1.09 24.42 0.60
CA LYS A 141 0.30 24.79 0.91
C LYS A 141 1.23 23.58 0.99
N THR A 142 0.75 22.37 0.66
CA THR A 142 1.58 21.18 0.63
C THR A 142 2.79 21.40 -0.28
N ASN A 143 3.99 21.20 0.26
CA ASN A 143 5.26 21.27 -0.47
C ASN A 143 5.98 19.93 -0.35
N LEU A 144 5.99 19.16 -1.42
CA LEU A 144 6.53 17.79 -1.41
C LEU A 144 8.05 17.72 -1.18
N VAL A 145 8.81 18.75 -1.61
CA VAL A 145 10.26 18.78 -1.42
C VAL A 145 10.61 19.03 0.05
N ASP A 146 9.95 19.97 0.69
CA ASP A 146 10.19 20.28 2.11
C ASP A 146 9.65 19.15 3.00
N LEU A 147 8.50 18.57 2.63
CA LEU A 147 7.96 17.37 3.29
C LEU A 147 8.95 16.21 3.22
N TRP A 148 9.57 15.99 2.04
CA TRP A 148 10.57 14.92 1.87
C TRP A 148 11.80 15.13 2.75
N LYS A 149 12.31 16.34 2.87
CA LYS A 149 13.40 16.66 3.81
C LYS A 149 13.06 16.28 5.26
N ALA A 150 11.81 16.56 5.67
CA ALA A 150 11.36 16.15 7.01
C ALA A 150 11.26 14.61 7.17
N MET A 151 10.94 13.89 6.10
CA MET A 151 11.04 12.41 6.09
C MET A 151 12.48 11.93 6.23
N GLU A 152 13.43 12.55 5.53
CA GLU A 152 14.87 12.24 5.65
C GLU A 152 15.40 12.43 7.07
N ASN A 153 14.93 13.46 7.79
CA ASN A 153 15.29 13.70 9.19
C ASN A 153 14.88 12.54 10.10
N GLN A 154 13.83 11.79 9.76
CA GLN A 154 13.41 10.63 10.56
C GLN A 154 14.36 9.43 10.38
N VAL A 155 15.00 9.32 9.22
CA VAL A 155 16.09 8.34 8.99
C VAL A 155 17.31 8.72 9.84
N ASP A 156 17.71 9.99 9.82
CA ASP A 156 18.84 10.50 10.60
C ASP A 156 18.61 10.33 12.11
N ALA A 157 17.36 10.48 12.56
CA ALA A 157 16.96 10.25 13.95
C ALA A 157 16.91 8.76 14.36
N GLY A 158 17.09 7.84 13.41
CA GLY A 158 16.99 6.39 13.64
C GLY A 158 15.58 5.87 13.90
N LEU A 159 14.55 6.70 13.69
CA LEU A 159 13.16 6.31 13.91
C LEU A 159 12.60 5.47 12.75
N VAL A 160 13.21 5.55 11.57
CA VAL A 160 12.85 4.75 10.39
C VAL A 160 14.10 4.25 9.67
N LYS A 161 14.07 3.04 9.11
CA LYS A 161 15.18 2.48 8.32
C LYS A 161 15.14 2.92 6.86
N SER A 162 13.95 3.04 6.30
CA SER A 162 13.73 3.43 4.92
C SER A 162 12.53 4.35 4.81
N ILE A 163 12.55 5.23 3.82
CA ILE A 163 11.45 6.14 3.50
C ILE A 163 10.99 5.94 2.05
N GLY A 164 9.73 6.19 1.80
CA GLY A 164 9.14 6.04 0.48
C GLY A 164 7.86 6.85 0.32
N ILE A 165 7.16 6.61 -0.76
CA ILE A 165 6.00 7.37 -1.18
C ILE A 165 4.87 6.45 -1.64
N SER A 166 3.64 6.92 -1.53
CA SER A 166 2.46 6.20 -2.01
C SER A 166 1.54 7.13 -2.79
N ASN A 167 0.98 6.64 -3.90
CA ASN A 167 0.06 7.40 -4.77
C ASN A 167 0.68 8.64 -5.45
N PHE A 168 1.96 8.59 -5.78
CA PHE A 168 2.66 9.64 -6.52
C PHE A 168 2.74 9.29 -8.00
N ASN A 169 2.70 10.30 -8.87
CA ASN A 169 3.00 10.16 -10.29
C ASN A 169 4.49 10.34 -10.58
N GLU A 170 4.91 10.05 -11.81
CA GLU A 170 6.31 10.08 -12.23
C GLU A 170 6.94 11.47 -12.12
N GLU A 171 6.17 12.55 -12.39
CA GLU A 171 6.67 13.93 -12.26
C GLU A 171 7.00 14.27 -10.80
N GLN A 172 6.09 13.94 -9.88
CA GLN A 172 6.28 14.17 -8.45
C GLN A 172 7.45 13.35 -7.89
N ILE A 173 7.56 12.07 -8.32
CA ILE A 173 8.69 11.21 -7.95
C ILE A 173 10.00 11.78 -8.46
N GLY A 174 10.05 12.21 -9.72
CA GLY A 174 11.23 12.83 -10.32
C GLY A 174 11.65 14.11 -9.59
N ARG A 175 10.70 14.95 -9.21
CA ARG A 175 10.95 16.17 -8.44
C ARG A 175 11.55 15.87 -7.06
N ILE A 176 11.04 14.84 -6.37
CA ILE A 176 11.62 14.38 -5.11
C ILE A 176 13.05 13.89 -5.33
N ILE A 177 13.29 12.97 -6.27
CA ILE A 177 14.62 12.39 -6.53
C ILE A 177 15.66 13.50 -6.81
N ASN A 178 15.29 14.51 -7.59
CA ASN A 178 16.20 15.60 -7.96
C ASN A 178 16.57 16.53 -6.79
N ASN A 179 15.83 16.48 -5.69
CA ASN A 179 16.04 17.32 -4.50
C ASN A 179 16.39 16.53 -3.24
N ALA A 180 16.34 15.19 -3.31
CA ALA A 180 16.53 14.31 -2.18
C ALA A 180 18.02 14.05 -1.90
N ARG A 181 18.41 14.04 -0.64
CA ARG A 181 19.65 13.48 -0.12
C ARG A 181 19.54 11.96 0.02
N ILE A 182 18.38 11.50 0.48
CA ILE A 182 17.99 10.09 0.60
C ILE A 182 16.84 9.86 -0.37
N LYS A 183 17.09 9.18 -1.50
CA LYS A 183 16.02 8.90 -2.48
C LYS A 183 14.97 7.94 -1.90
N PRO A 184 13.72 7.95 -2.41
CA PRO A 184 12.71 6.96 -2.00
C PRO A 184 13.23 5.53 -2.18
N ALA A 185 12.93 4.65 -1.23
CA ALA A 185 13.25 3.23 -1.33
C ALA A 185 12.13 2.43 -2.02
N ASN A 186 10.90 2.89 -1.85
CA ASN A 186 9.71 2.20 -2.34
C ASN A 186 8.64 3.18 -2.81
N VAL A 187 7.92 2.76 -3.85
CA VAL A 187 6.72 3.43 -4.38
C VAL A 187 5.55 2.46 -4.21
N GLN A 188 4.59 2.80 -3.35
CA GLN A 188 3.39 1.99 -3.13
C GLN A 188 2.21 2.58 -3.92
N VAL A 189 1.65 1.80 -4.83
CA VAL A 189 0.57 2.23 -5.72
C VAL A 189 -0.46 1.13 -5.94
N GLU A 190 -1.67 1.50 -6.39
CA GLU A 190 -2.60 0.54 -6.95
C GLU A 190 -1.96 -0.15 -8.14
N LEU A 191 -1.86 -1.49 -8.09
CA LEU A 191 -1.34 -2.26 -9.20
C LEU A 191 -1.90 -3.68 -9.18
N HIS A 192 -2.49 -4.11 -10.29
CA HIS A 192 -3.02 -5.45 -10.49
C HIS A 192 -3.04 -5.80 -11.98
N VAL A 193 -3.46 -7.00 -12.35
CA VAL A 193 -3.36 -7.53 -13.71
C VAL A 193 -4.03 -6.66 -14.78
N GLN A 194 -5.10 -5.93 -14.43
CA GLN A 194 -5.77 -5.00 -15.36
C GLN A 194 -5.30 -3.55 -15.25
N PHE A 195 -4.50 -3.23 -14.25
CA PHE A 195 -3.88 -1.92 -14.08
C PHE A 195 -2.40 -2.08 -13.73
N GLN A 196 -1.59 -2.30 -14.76
CA GLN A 196 -0.20 -2.73 -14.62
C GLN A 196 0.80 -1.60 -14.48
N GLN A 197 0.41 -0.36 -14.69
CA GLN A 197 1.24 0.85 -14.55
C GLN A 197 2.63 0.71 -15.21
N LYS A 198 2.68 0.26 -16.45
CA LYS A 198 3.94 -0.07 -17.15
C LYS A 198 4.91 1.10 -17.19
N SER A 199 4.42 2.32 -17.50
CA SER A 199 5.25 3.53 -17.54
C SER A 199 5.89 3.81 -16.18
N LEU A 200 5.10 3.81 -15.11
CA LEU A 200 5.60 4.01 -13.75
C LEU A 200 6.61 2.92 -13.34
N ARG A 201 6.36 1.68 -13.72
CA ARG A 201 7.28 0.56 -13.44
C ARG A 201 8.63 0.75 -14.14
N ASP A 202 8.62 1.16 -15.41
CA ASP A 202 9.84 1.45 -16.17
C ASP A 202 10.58 2.64 -15.60
N PHE A 203 9.85 3.68 -15.18
CA PHE A 203 10.41 4.82 -14.47
C PHE A 203 11.07 4.40 -13.16
N CYS A 204 10.38 3.63 -12.32
CA CYS A 204 10.93 3.14 -11.04
C CYS A 204 12.17 2.27 -11.25
N LYS A 205 12.15 1.38 -12.24
CA LYS A 205 13.30 0.55 -12.60
C LYS A 205 14.52 1.39 -12.99
N LYS A 206 14.31 2.42 -13.81
CA LYS A 206 15.38 3.35 -14.23
C LYS A 206 16.03 4.06 -13.04
N HIS A 207 15.27 4.37 -12.00
CA HIS A 207 15.74 5.08 -10.81
C HIS A 207 16.07 4.16 -9.62
N GLU A 208 16.05 2.82 -9.84
CA GLU A 208 16.30 1.81 -8.80
C GLU A 208 15.35 1.90 -7.63
N LEU A 209 14.08 2.28 -7.87
CA LEU A 209 13.01 2.29 -6.89
C LEU A 209 12.27 0.96 -6.93
N THR A 210 11.95 0.42 -5.78
CA THR A 210 11.11 -0.78 -5.68
C THR A 210 9.63 -0.40 -5.70
N ILE A 211 8.77 -1.35 -6.07
CA ILE A 211 7.32 -1.13 -6.10
C ILE A 211 6.62 -2.10 -5.15
N CYS A 212 5.63 -1.57 -4.43
CA CYS A 212 4.66 -2.35 -3.67
C CYS A 212 3.26 -2.12 -4.23
N ALA A 213 2.58 -3.20 -4.58
CA ALA A 213 1.23 -3.17 -5.11
C ALA A 213 0.20 -3.25 -3.98
N TYR A 214 -0.55 -2.18 -3.72
CA TYR A 214 -1.79 -2.32 -2.98
C TYR A 214 -2.94 -2.70 -3.93
N ALA A 215 -4.03 -3.25 -3.38
CA ALA A 215 -5.12 -3.84 -4.16
C ALA A 215 -4.65 -4.81 -5.27
N PRO A 216 -3.68 -5.73 -5.02
CA PRO A 216 -3.13 -6.61 -6.06
C PRO A 216 -4.17 -7.55 -6.68
N LEU A 217 -5.33 -7.67 -6.06
CA LEU A 217 -6.47 -8.49 -6.45
C LEU A 217 -7.67 -7.65 -6.95
N GLY A 218 -7.46 -6.36 -7.28
CA GLY A 218 -8.52 -5.47 -7.76
C GLY A 218 -9.52 -5.03 -6.69
N SER A 219 -9.23 -5.28 -5.41
CA SER A 219 -10.04 -4.81 -4.25
C SER A 219 -11.54 -5.18 -4.31
N PRO A 220 -11.92 -6.46 -4.43
CA PRO A 220 -13.31 -6.88 -4.62
C PRO A 220 -14.25 -6.45 -3.48
N GLY A 221 -13.75 -6.29 -2.24
CA GLY A 221 -14.54 -5.80 -1.08
C GLY A 221 -14.78 -4.29 -1.05
N ARG A 222 -14.30 -3.53 -2.05
CA ARG A 222 -14.42 -2.07 -2.03
C ARG A 222 -15.85 -1.57 -2.18
N ASN A 223 -16.72 -2.30 -2.87
CA ASN A 223 -18.13 -1.93 -3.00
C ASN A 223 -18.82 -1.86 -1.63
N ASP A 224 -18.48 -2.78 -0.72
CA ASP A 224 -19.03 -2.78 0.64
C ASP A 224 -18.59 -1.54 1.42
N PHE A 225 -17.36 -1.07 1.19
CA PHE A 225 -16.86 0.17 1.79
C PHE A 225 -17.63 1.40 1.30
N TYR A 226 -17.83 1.55 -0.01
CA TYR A 226 -18.66 2.64 -0.55
C TYR A 226 -20.08 2.59 0.00
N SER A 227 -20.67 1.39 0.06
CA SER A 227 -22.03 1.20 0.61
C SER A 227 -22.12 1.61 2.08
N LYS A 228 -21.12 1.29 2.91
CA LYS A 228 -21.03 1.72 4.32
C LYS A 228 -20.95 3.25 4.47
N LEU A 229 -20.38 3.93 3.50
CA LEU A 229 -20.31 5.40 3.45
C LEU A 229 -21.55 6.05 2.81
N GLY A 230 -22.52 5.26 2.34
CA GLY A 230 -23.68 5.76 1.60
C GLY A 230 -23.33 6.29 0.21
N LEU A 231 -22.17 5.92 -0.33
CA LEU A 231 -21.66 6.34 -1.63
C LEU A 231 -21.86 5.25 -2.69
N LYS A 232 -22.03 5.67 -3.94
CA LYS A 232 -21.97 4.75 -5.08
C LYS A 232 -20.51 4.55 -5.52
N PRO A 233 -20.09 3.31 -5.84
CA PRO A 233 -18.77 3.09 -6.41
C PRO A 233 -18.60 3.89 -7.72
N PRO A 234 -17.52 4.66 -7.89
CA PRO A 234 -17.30 5.47 -9.10
C PRO A 234 -16.93 4.64 -10.32
N VAL A 235 -16.49 3.40 -10.10
CA VAL A 235 -16.06 2.48 -11.15
C VAL A 235 -16.56 1.07 -10.83
N THR A 236 -16.84 0.30 -11.88
CA THR A 236 -17.13 -1.13 -11.73
C THR A 236 -15.87 -1.86 -11.32
N ILE A 237 -15.93 -2.63 -10.24
CA ILE A 237 -14.82 -3.49 -9.83
C ILE A 237 -14.79 -4.70 -10.74
N PRO A 238 -13.67 -4.96 -11.43
CA PRO A 238 -13.56 -6.12 -12.31
C PRO A 238 -13.54 -7.42 -11.48
N ASP A 239 -14.23 -8.43 -11.96
CA ASP A 239 -14.06 -9.77 -11.42
C ASP A 239 -12.80 -10.41 -12.06
N LEU A 240 -11.67 -10.22 -11.38
CA LEU A 240 -10.40 -10.80 -11.82
C LEU A 240 -10.33 -12.31 -11.59
N PHE A 241 -11.12 -12.84 -10.63
CA PHE A 241 -11.04 -14.23 -10.24
C PHE A 241 -11.70 -15.18 -11.24
N SER A 242 -12.77 -14.75 -11.90
CA SER A 242 -13.49 -15.52 -12.92
C SER A 242 -13.01 -15.24 -14.35
N HIS A 243 -12.01 -14.35 -14.53
CA HIS A 243 -11.51 -14.05 -15.87
C HIS A 243 -10.96 -15.31 -16.57
N PRO A 244 -11.44 -15.66 -17.79
CA PRO A 244 -11.13 -16.97 -18.41
C PRO A 244 -9.63 -17.28 -18.53
N VAL A 245 -8.80 -16.28 -18.82
CA VAL A 245 -7.34 -16.42 -18.87
C VAL A 245 -6.77 -16.79 -17.50
N VAL A 246 -7.24 -16.13 -16.43
CA VAL A 246 -6.77 -16.38 -15.06
C VAL A 246 -7.19 -17.78 -14.60
N VAL A 247 -8.45 -18.16 -14.83
CA VAL A 247 -8.98 -19.48 -14.48
C VAL A 247 -8.19 -20.59 -15.19
N LYS A 248 -7.98 -20.46 -16.51
CA LYS A 248 -7.22 -21.46 -17.29
C LYS A 248 -5.78 -21.63 -16.76
N ILE A 249 -5.11 -20.55 -16.39
CA ILE A 249 -3.75 -20.62 -15.83
C ILE A 249 -3.79 -21.24 -14.43
N ALA A 250 -4.80 -20.90 -13.61
CA ALA A 250 -4.99 -21.47 -12.29
C ALA A 250 -5.18 -23.00 -12.34
N GLU A 251 -6.04 -23.49 -13.23
CA GLU A 251 -6.23 -24.93 -13.47
C GLU A 251 -4.94 -25.63 -13.90
N LYS A 252 -4.21 -25.04 -14.87
CA LYS A 252 -2.92 -25.56 -15.35
C LYS A 252 -1.92 -25.78 -14.21
N HIS A 253 -1.84 -24.84 -13.28
CA HIS A 253 -0.90 -24.89 -12.16
C HIS A 253 -1.47 -25.54 -10.90
N LYS A 254 -2.73 -25.97 -10.90
CA LYS A 254 -3.47 -26.51 -9.73
C LYS A 254 -3.43 -25.51 -8.55
N LYS A 255 -3.64 -24.21 -8.86
CA LYS A 255 -3.65 -23.10 -7.93
C LYS A 255 -4.97 -22.33 -8.02
N SER A 256 -5.26 -21.50 -7.04
CA SER A 256 -6.41 -20.57 -7.13
C SER A 256 -6.10 -19.40 -8.06
N SER A 257 -7.15 -18.76 -8.61
CA SER A 257 -7.03 -17.51 -9.36
C SER A 257 -6.28 -16.43 -8.56
N THR A 258 -6.53 -16.34 -7.26
CA THR A 258 -5.85 -15.43 -6.34
C THR A 258 -4.34 -15.67 -6.31
N GLN A 259 -3.92 -16.93 -6.18
CA GLN A 259 -2.49 -17.26 -6.16
C GLN A 259 -1.81 -16.95 -7.50
N VAL A 260 -2.48 -17.18 -8.63
CA VAL A 260 -1.97 -16.81 -9.96
C VAL A 260 -1.79 -15.30 -10.09
N LEU A 261 -2.78 -14.50 -9.66
CA LEU A 261 -2.72 -13.04 -9.72
C LEU A 261 -1.60 -12.48 -8.85
N LEU A 262 -1.44 -12.98 -7.63
CA LEU A 262 -0.34 -12.58 -6.75
C LEU A 262 1.01 -13.01 -7.33
N ARG A 263 1.10 -14.25 -7.81
CA ARG A 263 2.34 -14.76 -8.40
C ARG A 263 2.79 -13.99 -9.63
N TYR A 264 1.86 -13.54 -10.46
CA TYR A 264 2.13 -12.70 -11.60
C TYR A 264 2.91 -11.43 -11.20
N LEU A 265 2.44 -10.71 -10.18
CA LEU A 265 3.10 -9.50 -9.70
C LEU A 265 4.46 -9.80 -9.05
N ILE A 266 4.54 -10.88 -8.29
CA ILE A 266 5.80 -11.33 -7.67
C ILE A 266 6.86 -11.65 -8.73
N GLU A 267 6.50 -12.26 -9.85
CA GLU A 267 7.42 -12.57 -10.94
C GLU A 267 7.86 -11.31 -11.72
N LEU A 268 7.08 -10.25 -11.66
CA LEU A 268 7.48 -8.92 -12.13
C LEU A 268 8.41 -8.18 -11.15
N GLY A 269 8.76 -8.80 -10.00
CA GLY A 269 9.59 -8.17 -8.98
C GLY A 269 8.84 -7.14 -8.12
N ILE A 270 7.52 -7.23 -8.05
CA ILE A 270 6.64 -6.29 -7.32
C ILE A 270 6.21 -6.93 -6.01
N ALA A 271 6.37 -6.22 -4.89
CA ALA A 271 5.81 -6.65 -3.62
C ALA A 271 4.29 -6.53 -3.63
N VAL A 272 3.61 -7.43 -2.95
CA VAL A 272 2.14 -7.47 -2.89
C VAL A 272 1.65 -7.49 -1.44
N ILE A 273 0.61 -6.70 -1.17
CA ILE A 273 0.00 -6.60 0.16
C ILE A 273 -1.52 -6.90 0.09
N PRO A 274 -1.91 -8.14 -0.28
CA PRO A 274 -3.33 -8.50 -0.28
C PRO A 274 -3.92 -8.35 1.12
N LYS A 275 -5.09 -7.69 1.21
CA LYS A 275 -5.85 -7.58 2.45
C LYS A 275 -6.82 -8.75 2.57
N SER A 276 -6.82 -9.41 3.71
CA SER A 276 -7.86 -10.36 4.10
C SER A 276 -8.02 -10.38 5.62
N VAL A 277 -9.23 -10.68 6.08
CA VAL A 277 -9.54 -10.95 7.50
C VAL A 277 -9.91 -12.43 7.73
N ASN A 278 -9.96 -13.21 6.66
CA ASN A 278 -10.24 -14.64 6.73
C ASN A 278 -8.90 -15.42 6.82
N PRO A 279 -8.67 -16.19 7.92
CA PRO A 279 -7.41 -16.92 8.13
C PRO A 279 -7.03 -17.89 7.00
N GLU A 280 -8.01 -18.59 6.43
CA GLU A 280 -7.75 -19.54 5.34
C GLU A 280 -7.26 -18.81 4.07
N ARG A 281 -7.87 -17.68 3.74
CA ARG A 281 -7.43 -16.84 2.62
C ARG A 281 -6.05 -16.21 2.88
N ILE A 282 -5.77 -15.79 4.12
CA ILE A 282 -4.45 -15.28 4.50
C ILE A 282 -3.39 -16.36 4.28
N HIS A 283 -3.63 -17.55 4.78
CA HIS A 283 -2.73 -18.71 4.59
C HIS A 283 -2.55 -19.04 3.10
N SER A 284 -3.64 -19.12 2.33
CA SER A 284 -3.61 -19.42 0.89
C SER A 284 -2.86 -18.36 0.08
N ASN A 285 -3.03 -17.06 0.40
CA ASN A 285 -2.33 -15.96 -0.26
C ASN A 285 -0.81 -16.02 -0.05
N PHE A 286 -0.34 -16.67 1.01
CA PHE A 286 1.09 -16.86 1.27
C PHE A 286 1.69 -18.04 0.49
N GLN A 287 0.86 -18.99 0.07
CA GLN A 287 1.28 -20.19 -0.68
C GLN A 287 1.49 -19.90 -2.18
N VAL A 288 2.38 -18.97 -2.48
CA VAL A 288 2.68 -18.49 -3.84
C VAL A 288 4.12 -18.72 -4.27
N PHE A 289 4.92 -19.45 -3.46
CA PHE A 289 6.35 -19.64 -3.70
C PHE A 289 6.71 -21.03 -4.24
N ASP A 290 5.75 -21.94 -4.31
CA ASP A 290 5.92 -23.37 -4.69
C ASP A 290 5.62 -23.65 -6.17
N PHE A 291 5.34 -22.62 -6.96
CA PHE A 291 5.16 -22.71 -8.42
C PHE A 291 5.71 -21.45 -9.12
N SER A 292 5.83 -21.52 -10.44
CA SER A 292 6.20 -20.38 -11.28
C SER A 292 5.32 -20.32 -12.52
N LEU A 293 5.10 -19.12 -13.03
CA LEU A 293 4.37 -18.90 -14.28
C LEU A 293 5.32 -19.05 -15.46
N SER A 294 4.87 -19.70 -16.53
CA SER A 294 5.67 -19.77 -17.76
C SER A 294 5.69 -18.41 -18.49
N VAL A 295 6.63 -18.25 -19.41
CA VAL A 295 6.70 -17.05 -20.27
C VAL A 295 5.37 -16.80 -21.00
N VAL A 296 4.69 -17.89 -21.41
CA VAL A 296 3.38 -17.80 -22.08
C VAL A 296 2.30 -17.32 -21.10
N ASP A 297 2.27 -17.83 -19.87
CA ASP A 297 1.32 -17.41 -18.84
C ASP A 297 1.52 -15.93 -18.51
N MET A 298 2.78 -15.51 -18.33
CA MET A 298 3.14 -14.11 -18.08
C MET A 298 2.69 -13.18 -19.22
N ALA A 299 2.90 -13.61 -20.48
CA ALA A 299 2.47 -12.85 -21.64
C ALA A 299 0.93 -12.73 -21.71
N GLN A 300 0.19 -13.82 -21.45
CA GLN A 300 -1.27 -13.83 -21.47
C GLN A 300 -1.85 -12.91 -20.35
N LEU A 301 -1.30 -12.97 -19.14
CA LEU A 301 -1.69 -12.06 -18.05
C LEU A 301 -1.29 -10.62 -18.36
N GLY A 302 -0.15 -10.40 -19.01
CA GLY A 302 0.31 -9.09 -19.44
C GLY A 302 -0.62 -8.40 -20.45
N GLN A 303 -1.38 -9.17 -21.24
CA GLN A 303 -2.36 -8.67 -22.20
C GLN A 303 -3.67 -8.21 -21.54
N LEU A 304 -3.90 -8.51 -20.27
CA LEU A 304 -5.09 -8.08 -19.55
C LEU A 304 -5.06 -6.61 -19.10
N ASP A 305 -3.94 -5.95 -19.31
CA ASP A 305 -3.76 -4.53 -18.96
C ASP A 305 -4.75 -3.63 -19.69
N GLN A 306 -5.48 -2.83 -18.95
CA GLN A 306 -6.42 -1.84 -19.48
C GLN A 306 -5.87 -0.40 -19.40
N GLY A 307 -4.58 -0.25 -19.04
CA GLY A 307 -3.97 1.04 -18.82
C GLY A 307 -4.76 1.88 -17.82
N GLU A 308 -4.89 3.18 -18.04
CA GLU A 308 -5.63 4.08 -17.16
C GLU A 308 -7.12 3.72 -17.01
N ASN A 309 -7.67 2.83 -17.84
CA ASN A 309 -9.04 2.35 -17.66
C ASN A 309 -9.16 1.25 -16.59
N GLY A 310 -8.04 0.67 -16.17
CA GLY A 310 -8.01 -0.42 -15.20
C GLY A 310 -8.01 0.01 -13.74
N PHE A 311 -7.76 1.29 -13.42
CA PHE A 311 -7.72 1.72 -12.02
C PHE A 311 -9.09 1.53 -11.33
N THR A 312 -9.05 1.22 -10.04
CA THR A 312 -10.24 1.01 -9.24
C THR A 312 -10.38 2.01 -8.10
N PHE A 313 -9.31 2.68 -7.69
CA PHE A 313 -9.33 3.71 -6.66
C PHE A 313 -9.40 5.10 -7.31
N ASP A 314 -10.58 5.71 -7.24
CA ASP A 314 -10.79 7.10 -7.63
C ASP A 314 -10.73 8.00 -6.39
N PHE A 315 -9.61 8.68 -6.22
CA PHE A 315 -9.39 9.61 -5.12
C PHE A 315 -10.33 10.81 -5.16
N SER A 316 -10.82 11.21 -6.34
CA SER A 316 -11.74 12.35 -6.49
C SER A 316 -13.09 12.09 -5.82
N THR A 317 -13.51 10.82 -5.72
CA THR A 317 -14.73 10.43 -5.00
C THR A 317 -14.60 10.60 -3.49
N PHE A 318 -13.42 10.26 -2.92
CA PHE A 318 -13.17 10.41 -1.48
C PHE A 318 -12.81 11.85 -1.11
N PHE A 319 -12.13 12.55 -1.99
CA PHE A 319 -11.58 13.88 -1.77
C PHE A 319 -12.13 14.85 -2.80
N LYS A 320 -13.45 15.08 -2.73
CA LYS A 320 -14.12 16.04 -3.60
C LYS A 320 -13.43 17.40 -3.52
N GLY A 321 -12.98 17.93 -4.65
CA GLY A 321 -12.21 19.15 -4.76
C GLY A 321 -10.70 18.94 -4.87
N MET A 322 -10.19 17.72 -4.73
CA MET A 322 -8.77 17.40 -4.90
C MET A 322 -8.25 17.67 -6.33
N ASP A 323 -9.14 17.64 -7.33
CA ASP A 323 -8.87 17.98 -8.71
C ASP A 323 -8.27 19.39 -8.89
N LYS A 324 -8.52 20.29 -7.92
CA LYS A 324 -8.00 21.67 -7.93
C LYS A 324 -6.61 21.80 -7.27
N HIS A 325 -6.12 20.77 -6.61
CA HIS A 325 -4.82 20.84 -5.93
C HIS A 325 -3.68 20.67 -6.95
N PRO A 326 -2.62 21.54 -6.90
CA PRO A 326 -1.49 21.43 -7.84
C PRO A 326 -0.74 20.11 -7.71
N GLU A 327 -0.80 19.46 -6.56
CA GLU A 327 -0.22 18.14 -6.31
C GLU A 327 -1.24 16.98 -6.50
N ASN A 328 -2.35 17.20 -7.24
CA ASN A 328 -3.20 16.08 -7.62
C ASN A 328 -2.40 15.07 -8.47
N PRO A 329 -2.19 13.81 -7.98
CA PRO A 329 -1.33 12.85 -8.67
C PRO A 329 -1.99 12.28 -9.94
N PHE A 330 -3.31 12.42 -10.09
CA PHE A 330 -4.10 11.78 -11.12
C PHE A 330 -5.02 12.75 -11.87
N PRO A 331 -4.49 13.82 -12.49
CA PRO A 331 -5.31 14.87 -13.10
C PRO A 331 -6.21 14.35 -14.24
N ASN A 332 -5.86 13.23 -14.85
CA ASN A 332 -6.60 12.63 -15.97
C ASN A 332 -7.53 11.47 -15.55
N ARG A 333 -7.55 11.09 -14.26
CA ARG A 333 -8.40 9.99 -13.76
C ARG A 333 -9.78 10.48 -13.32
N VAL A 334 -10.39 11.36 -14.11
CA VAL A 334 -11.78 11.78 -13.87
C VAL A 334 -12.69 10.79 -14.59
N LYS A 335 -13.07 9.68 -13.93
CA LYS A 335 -14.16 8.84 -14.39
C LYS A 335 -15.44 9.24 -13.66
N GLY A 336 -16.28 9.96 -14.40
CA GLY A 336 -17.70 9.99 -14.12
C GLY A 336 -18.11 10.75 -12.87
N ILE A 337 -17.93 12.07 -12.84
CA ILE A 337 -19.00 12.90 -12.28
C ILE A 337 -20.15 12.75 -13.28
N VAL A 338 -20.98 11.70 -13.10
CA VAL A 338 -22.32 11.69 -13.70
C VAL A 338 -23.11 12.65 -12.83
N PRO A 339 -23.75 13.69 -13.41
CA PRO A 339 -24.49 14.73 -12.71
C PRO A 339 -25.65 14.17 -11.89
#